data_e408a4cdfdf617bced9a094b2647b20d
#
_entry.id   e408a4cdfdf617bced9a094b2647b20d
#
_cell.length_a   1.000
_cell.length_b   1.000
_cell.length_c   1.000
_cell.angle_alpha   90.00
_cell.angle_beta   90.00
_cell.angle_gamma   90.00
#
_symmetry.space_group_name_H-M   'P 1'
#
loop_
_entity.id
_entity.type
_entity.pdbx_description
1 polymer ?
#
loop_
_entity_poly.entity_id
_entity_poly.type
_entity_poly.pdbx_seq_one_letter_code
_entity_poly.pdbx_strand_id
1 'polypeptide(L)'
;MNINQLEDSSIGKVTHQGKWKVYDEFDIDCYVTNNGIRLLSLRGTARALDIKGNGSGGLLRNLQSKWIQPYLSDQLREWVLSATNEKIKPIEVLFGPPIIPFKATFLVDICKAYILANNDKALLESQMRIYYRLITLMTAFAKAGIDAMVDEITGYQDDIRNDKIQKMLKLYISEEFLEWTKIFPEEFYEQIFRLKKWGSFQKAGQKMPQVVGFYTNDIVYERLPDKVLVELKKKVRKSENGNNLVKLHQGLSKDYGVLHLERHLIAVIALMKASTCWEHFLEMLDKTYKRFGQRSEERRVGKECL
;
A
#
# COMPACT_ATOMS: atom_id res chain seq x y z
N MET A 1 -2.54 33.63 -14.85
CA MET A 1 -1.78 32.57 -14.19
C MET A 1 -1.85 31.34 -15.07
N ASN A 2 -0.73 30.90 -15.61
CA ASN A 2 -0.67 29.77 -16.54
C ASN A 2 -0.98 28.46 -15.84
N ILE A 3 -2.13 27.86 -16.14
CA ILE A 3 -2.60 26.56 -15.64
C ILE A 3 -1.69 25.39 -16.06
N ASN A 4 -0.80 25.59 -17.04
CA ASN A 4 0.06 24.58 -17.66
C ASN A 4 1.30 24.15 -16.85
N GLN A 5 1.56 24.69 -15.64
CA GLN A 5 2.71 24.29 -14.82
C GLN A 5 2.35 23.45 -13.59
N LEU A 6 1.06 23.19 -13.34
CA LEU A 6 0.61 22.50 -12.12
C LEU A 6 0.40 20.97 -12.28
N GLU A 7 0.47 20.41 -13.48
CA GLU A 7 0.05 19.00 -13.69
C GLU A 7 1.18 17.96 -13.65
N ASP A 8 2.41 18.29 -13.95
CA ASP A 8 3.49 17.28 -14.06
C ASP A 8 4.11 16.88 -12.71
N SER A 9 4.10 17.77 -11.72
CA SER A 9 4.57 17.47 -10.35
C SER A 9 3.47 16.89 -9.44
N SER A 10 2.20 16.91 -9.87
CA SER A 10 1.04 16.56 -9.05
C SER A 10 0.69 15.05 -9.04
N ILE A 11 1.09 14.29 -10.06
CA ILE A 11 0.70 12.87 -10.17
C ILE A 11 1.45 11.99 -9.18
N GLY A 12 2.71 12.30 -8.92
CA GLY A 12 3.53 11.55 -7.96
C GLY A 12 4.07 10.22 -8.52
N LYS A 13 4.67 9.42 -7.62
CA LYS A 13 5.27 8.12 -7.96
C LYS A 13 4.28 6.99 -7.71
N VAL A 14 4.26 5.97 -8.57
CA VAL A 14 3.46 4.76 -8.36
C VAL A 14 3.95 4.01 -7.12
N THR A 15 3.03 3.73 -6.21
CA THR A 15 3.27 3.00 -4.95
C THR A 15 2.57 1.64 -4.91
N HIS A 16 1.51 1.47 -5.69
CA HIS A 16 0.76 0.21 -5.79
C HIS A 16 0.46 -0.08 -7.26
N GLN A 17 0.56 -1.34 -7.62
CA GLN A 17 0.25 -1.85 -8.96
C GLN A 17 -0.49 -3.17 -8.85
N GLY A 18 -1.49 -3.36 -9.69
CA GLY A 18 -2.28 -4.58 -9.76
C GLY A 18 -2.94 -4.75 -11.11
N LYS A 19 -3.61 -5.89 -11.30
CA LYS A 19 -4.37 -6.19 -12.50
C LYS A 19 -5.83 -6.34 -12.16
N TRP A 20 -6.66 -5.62 -12.88
CA TRP A 20 -8.10 -5.76 -12.81
C TRP A 20 -8.58 -6.66 -13.96
N LYS A 21 -9.10 -7.84 -13.61
CA LYS A 21 -9.72 -8.76 -14.57
C LYS A 21 -11.11 -8.24 -14.93
N VAL A 22 -11.25 -7.75 -16.14
CA VAL A 22 -12.50 -7.17 -16.64
C VAL A 22 -13.40 -8.24 -17.24
N TYR A 23 -12.78 -9.14 -18.01
CA TYR A 23 -13.37 -10.35 -18.60
C TYR A 23 -12.34 -11.46 -18.49
N ASP A 24 -12.73 -12.71 -18.73
CA ASP A 24 -11.80 -13.85 -18.65
C ASP A 24 -10.56 -13.71 -19.55
N GLU A 25 -10.65 -12.90 -20.60
CA GLU A 25 -9.60 -12.72 -21.60
C GLU A 25 -8.81 -11.39 -21.46
N PHE A 26 -9.26 -10.42 -20.66
CA PHE A 26 -8.68 -9.07 -20.66
C PHE A 26 -8.43 -8.52 -19.27
N ASP A 27 -7.17 -8.17 -19.05
CA ASP A 27 -6.72 -7.47 -17.85
C ASP A 27 -6.43 -6.00 -18.14
N ILE A 28 -6.81 -5.12 -17.22
CA ILE A 28 -6.37 -3.72 -17.18
C ILE A 28 -5.38 -3.57 -16.03
N ASP A 29 -4.15 -3.12 -16.34
CA ASP A 29 -3.21 -2.78 -15.28
C ASP A 29 -3.66 -1.49 -14.60
N CYS A 30 -3.70 -1.54 -13.26
CA CYS A 30 -4.15 -0.46 -12.39
C CYS A 30 -3.01 -0.02 -11.49
N TYR A 31 -2.94 1.27 -11.23
CA TYR A 31 -1.88 1.87 -10.42
C TYR A 31 -2.44 2.89 -9.44
N VAL A 32 -1.79 3.00 -8.27
CA VAL A 32 -2.06 4.08 -7.32
C VAL A 32 -0.76 4.79 -7.01
N THR A 33 -0.78 6.12 -7.05
CA THR A 33 0.40 6.93 -6.73
C THR A 33 0.45 7.30 -5.24
N ASN A 34 1.60 7.81 -4.79
CA ASN A 34 1.77 8.30 -3.43
C ASN A 34 0.84 9.49 -3.09
N ASN A 35 0.32 10.20 -4.11
CA ASN A 35 -0.67 11.26 -3.95
C ASN A 35 -2.11 10.74 -4.00
N GLY A 36 -2.30 9.41 -3.98
CA GLY A 36 -3.62 8.78 -3.99
C GLY A 36 -4.34 8.81 -5.34
N ILE A 37 -3.66 9.17 -6.43
CA ILE A 37 -4.27 9.19 -7.78
C ILE A 37 -4.34 7.76 -8.31
N ARG A 38 -5.50 7.37 -8.83
CA ARG A 38 -5.75 6.06 -9.45
C ARG A 38 -5.61 6.20 -10.96
N LEU A 39 -4.78 5.32 -11.54
CA LEU A 39 -4.46 5.32 -12.97
C LEU A 39 -4.77 3.94 -13.58
N LEU A 40 -5.08 3.92 -14.85
CA LEU A 40 -5.28 2.72 -15.67
C LEU A 40 -4.27 2.70 -16.82
N SER A 41 -3.95 1.51 -17.31
CA SER A 41 -3.14 1.39 -18.51
C SER A 41 -3.99 1.67 -19.75
N LEU A 42 -3.51 2.57 -20.62
CA LEU A 42 -4.17 2.87 -21.92
C LEU A 42 -4.35 1.62 -22.78
N ARG A 43 -3.31 0.77 -22.79
CA ARG A 43 -3.31 -0.47 -23.58
C ARG A 43 -4.35 -1.47 -23.04
N GLY A 44 -4.42 -1.65 -21.73
CA GLY A 44 -5.41 -2.51 -21.07
C GLY A 44 -6.83 -2.01 -21.32
N THR A 45 -7.05 -0.71 -21.15
CA THR A 45 -8.35 -0.06 -21.41
C THR A 45 -8.76 -0.21 -22.87
N ALA A 46 -7.86 0.02 -23.84
CA ALA A 46 -8.17 -0.17 -25.26
C ALA A 46 -8.59 -1.62 -25.58
N ARG A 47 -7.88 -2.61 -25.03
CA ARG A 47 -8.22 -4.04 -25.22
C ARG A 47 -9.58 -4.38 -24.60
N ALA A 48 -9.82 -3.95 -23.36
CA ALA A 48 -11.09 -4.18 -22.67
C ALA A 48 -12.30 -3.59 -23.43
N LEU A 49 -12.09 -2.45 -24.09
CA LEU A 49 -13.10 -1.81 -24.93
C LEU A 49 -13.15 -2.35 -26.37
N ASP A 50 -12.29 -3.32 -26.71
CA ASP A 50 -12.17 -3.86 -28.07
C ASP A 50 -11.87 -2.79 -29.14
N ILE A 51 -11.08 -1.80 -28.74
CA ILE A 51 -10.61 -0.77 -29.66
C ILE A 51 -9.39 -1.32 -30.43
N LYS A 52 -9.56 -1.49 -31.74
CA LYS A 52 -8.53 -1.99 -32.62
C LYS A 52 -7.35 -1.00 -32.71
N GLY A 53 -6.14 -1.51 -32.67
CA GLY A 53 -4.93 -0.73 -32.85
C GLY A 53 -3.73 -1.26 -32.05
N ASN A 54 -2.51 -0.91 -32.47
CA ASN A 54 -1.30 -1.34 -31.81
C ASN A 54 -1.01 -0.49 -30.56
N GLY A 55 -0.96 -1.11 -29.39
CA GLY A 55 -0.48 -0.49 -28.16
C GLY A 55 -1.40 0.57 -27.54
N SER A 56 -0.78 1.55 -26.88
CA SER A 56 -1.47 2.66 -26.19
C SER A 56 -2.12 3.67 -27.13
N GLY A 57 -1.66 3.73 -28.38
CA GLY A 57 -2.17 4.67 -29.39
C GLY A 57 -3.58 4.39 -29.90
N GLY A 58 -4.12 3.17 -29.70
CA GLY A 58 -5.46 2.81 -30.15
C GLY A 58 -6.55 3.66 -29.50
N LEU A 59 -6.53 3.75 -28.17
CA LEU A 59 -7.48 4.57 -27.41
C LEU A 59 -7.34 6.05 -27.73
N LEU A 60 -6.13 6.58 -27.77
CA LEU A 60 -5.88 7.99 -28.12
C LEU A 60 -6.44 8.36 -29.48
N ARG A 61 -6.17 7.55 -30.53
CA ARG A 61 -6.71 7.77 -31.86
C ARG A 61 -8.23 7.72 -31.90
N ASN A 62 -8.84 6.81 -31.14
CA ASN A 62 -10.29 6.75 -31.03
C ASN A 62 -10.85 8.04 -30.45
N LEU A 63 -10.26 8.53 -29.33
CA LEU A 63 -10.68 9.76 -28.66
C LEU A 63 -10.38 11.03 -29.46
N GLN A 64 -9.45 11.01 -30.41
CA GLN A 64 -9.15 12.11 -31.33
C GLN A 64 -10.10 12.19 -32.52
N SER A 65 -10.91 11.17 -32.75
CA SER A 65 -11.81 11.10 -33.89
C SER A 65 -12.82 12.25 -33.84
N LYS A 66 -13.07 12.89 -34.99
CA LYS A 66 -13.96 14.07 -35.09
C LYS A 66 -15.35 13.84 -34.52
N TRP A 67 -15.88 12.63 -34.63
CA TRP A 67 -17.22 12.29 -34.19
C TRP A 67 -17.40 12.25 -32.67
N ILE A 68 -16.35 11.92 -31.90
CA ILE A 68 -16.42 11.83 -30.42
C ILE A 68 -15.98 13.15 -29.73
N GLN A 69 -15.16 13.95 -30.40
CA GLN A 69 -14.61 15.19 -29.83
C GLN A 69 -15.65 16.15 -29.25
N PRO A 70 -16.83 16.36 -29.85
CA PRO A 70 -17.86 17.24 -29.27
C PRO A 70 -18.40 16.78 -27.93
N TYR A 71 -18.31 15.47 -27.65
CA TYR A 71 -18.91 14.84 -26.48
C TYR A 71 -17.92 14.63 -25.33
N LEU A 72 -16.61 14.84 -25.57
CA LEU A 72 -15.60 14.71 -24.52
C LEU A 72 -15.72 15.87 -23.51
N SER A 73 -15.50 15.55 -22.21
CA SER A 73 -15.33 16.58 -21.20
C SER A 73 -14.09 17.43 -21.49
N ASP A 74 -14.08 18.68 -21.05
CA ASP A 74 -12.95 19.61 -21.31
C ASP A 74 -11.64 19.03 -20.74
N GLN A 75 -11.69 18.44 -19.56
CA GLN A 75 -10.51 17.80 -18.93
C GLN A 75 -9.98 16.63 -19.76
N LEU A 76 -10.86 15.75 -20.25
CA LEU A 76 -10.45 14.62 -21.08
C LEU A 76 -9.93 15.06 -22.43
N ARG A 77 -10.55 16.10 -23.04
CA ARG A 77 -10.11 16.67 -24.31
C ARG A 77 -8.72 17.29 -24.18
N GLU A 78 -8.48 18.07 -23.14
CA GLU A 78 -7.17 18.67 -22.87
C GLU A 78 -6.11 17.58 -22.60
N TRP A 79 -6.44 16.55 -21.84
CA TRP A 79 -5.56 15.43 -21.60
C TRP A 79 -5.21 14.69 -22.91
N VAL A 80 -6.20 14.42 -23.79
CA VAL A 80 -5.98 13.77 -25.10
C VAL A 80 -5.05 14.61 -25.95
N LEU A 81 -5.24 15.93 -26.02
CA LEU A 81 -4.37 16.83 -26.78
C LEU A 81 -2.93 16.84 -26.22
N SER A 82 -2.79 16.86 -24.89
CA SER A 82 -1.50 16.86 -24.22
C SER A 82 -0.76 15.52 -24.40
N ALA A 83 -1.46 14.40 -24.31
CA ALA A 83 -0.91 13.07 -24.52
C ALA A 83 -0.46 12.85 -25.98
N THR A 84 -1.21 13.38 -26.95
CA THR A 84 -0.89 13.28 -28.37
C THR A 84 0.32 14.11 -28.77
N ASN A 85 0.45 15.29 -28.18
CA ASN A 85 1.57 16.20 -28.46
C ASN A 85 2.80 15.90 -27.60
N GLU A 86 2.86 14.72 -26.97
CA GLU A 86 3.97 14.26 -26.12
C GLU A 86 4.31 15.22 -24.96
N LYS A 87 3.34 16.06 -24.56
CA LYS A 87 3.51 16.98 -23.43
C LYS A 87 3.42 16.29 -22.09
N ILE A 88 2.76 15.12 -22.02
CA ILE A 88 2.66 14.31 -20.81
C ILE A 88 3.86 13.36 -20.75
N LYS A 89 4.68 13.50 -19.70
CA LYS A 89 5.81 12.61 -19.49
C LYS A 89 5.34 11.26 -18.96
N PRO A 90 5.88 10.15 -19.51
CA PRO A 90 5.65 8.84 -18.92
C PRO A 90 6.16 8.78 -17.49
N ILE A 91 5.45 8.03 -16.63
CA ILE A 91 5.84 7.79 -15.25
C ILE A 91 6.32 6.35 -15.06
N GLU A 92 7.32 6.19 -14.19
CA GLU A 92 7.83 4.87 -13.81
C GLU A 92 6.78 4.09 -13.00
N VAL A 93 6.72 2.79 -13.24
CA VAL A 93 5.84 1.85 -12.54
C VAL A 93 6.67 0.83 -11.74
N LEU A 94 6.04 0.07 -10.85
CA LEU A 94 6.75 -0.91 -10.03
C LEU A 94 7.29 -2.07 -10.87
N PHE A 95 6.52 -2.50 -11.86
CA PHE A 95 6.88 -3.59 -12.78
C PHE A 95 6.43 -3.27 -14.19
N GLY A 96 7.36 -3.27 -15.15
CA GLY A 96 7.09 -3.03 -16.57
C GLY A 96 7.63 -1.70 -17.08
N PRO A 97 7.34 -1.36 -18.34
CA PRO A 97 7.77 -0.11 -18.94
C PRO A 97 7.00 1.09 -18.37
N PRO A 98 7.57 2.31 -18.46
CA PRO A 98 6.88 3.54 -18.08
C PRO A 98 5.54 3.70 -18.79
N ILE A 99 4.58 4.32 -18.13
CA ILE A 99 3.23 4.51 -18.67
C ILE A 99 2.88 5.99 -18.81
N ILE A 100 2.05 6.32 -19.80
CA ILE A 100 1.37 7.62 -19.86
C ILE A 100 0.27 7.59 -18.79
N PRO A 101 0.28 8.52 -17.81
CA PRO A 101 -0.68 8.53 -16.73
C PRO A 101 -2.10 8.84 -17.25
N PHE A 102 -2.98 7.86 -17.14
CA PHE A 102 -4.39 7.93 -17.53
C PHE A 102 -5.27 7.74 -16.30
N LYS A 103 -5.91 8.81 -15.85
CA LYS A 103 -6.76 8.78 -14.64
C LYS A 103 -7.92 7.81 -14.82
N ALA A 104 -8.18 7.00 -13.79
CA ALA A 104 -9.28 6.01 -13.82
C ALA A 104 -10.65 6.66 -14.06
N THR A 105 -10.85 7.89 -13.56
CA THR A 105 -12.08 8.68 -13.76
C THR A 105 -12.36 9.01 -15.24
N PHE A 106 -11.33 9.09 -16.08
CA PHE A 106 -11.51 9.34 -17.51
C PHE A 106 -12.27 8.21 -18.22
N LEU A 107 -12.28 7.00 -17.68
CA LEU A 107 -13.09 5.92 -18.22
C LEU A 107 -14.59 6.24 -18.08
N VAL A 108 -14.98 6.91 -16.99
CA VAL A 108 -16.37 7.40 -16.80
C VAL A 108 -16.69 8.49 -17.82
N ASP A 109 -15.77 9.44 -18.06
CA ASP A 109 -15.94 10.50 -19.05
C ASP A 109 -16.08 9.94 -20.48
N ILE A 110 -15.29 8.92 -20.82
CA ILE A 110 -15.39 8.22 -22.10
C ILE A 110 -16.78 7.56 -22.24
N CYS A 111 -17.25 6.88 -21.19
CA CYS A 111 -18.57 6.26 -21.21
C CYS A 111 -19.66 7.30 -21.44
N LYS A 112 -19.63 8.43 -20.71
CA LYS A 112 -20.55 9.54 -20.88
C LYS A 112 -20.52 10.10 -22.31
N ALA A 113 -19.34 10.27 -22.90
CA ALA A 113 -19.20 10.74 -24.27
C ALA A 113 -19.86 9.79 -25.27
N TYR A 114 -19.66 8.48 -25.12
CA TYR A 114 -20.30 7.49 -26.00
C TYR A 114 -21.84 7.44 -25.82
N ILE A 115 -22.35 7.62 -24.60
CA ILE A 115 -23.80 7.71 -24.35
C ILE A 115 -24.39 8.92 -25.06
N LEU A 116 -23.78 10.09 -24.94
CA LEU A 116 -24.25 11.31 -25.60
C LEU A 116 -24.20 11.16 -27.11
N ALA A 117 -23.10 10.65 -27.66
CA ALA A 117 -22.96 10.39 -29.10
C ALA A 117 -24.01 9.39 -29.62
N ASN A 118 -24.36 8.36 -28.81
CA ASN A 118 -25.41 7.42 -29.16
C ASN A 118 -26.79 8.07 -29.17
N ASN A 119 -27.09 8.95 -28.21
CA ASN A 119 -28.34 9.69 -28.15
C ASN A 119 -28.55 10.57 -29.40
N ASP A 120 -27.46 11.19 -29.86
CA ASP A 120 -27.46 12.02 -31.07
C ASP A 120 -27.37 11.18 -32.38
N LYS A 121 -27.40 9.84 -32.30
CA LYS A 121 -27.23 8.92 -33.43
C LYS A 121 -25.94 9.15 -34.22
N ALA A 122 -24.90 9.64 -33.56
CA ALA A 122 -23.60 9.92 -34.15
C ALA A 122 -22.68 8.70 -34.22
N LEU A 123 -23.05 7.56 -33.59
CA LEU A 123 -22.27 6.35 -33.57
C LEU A 123 -22.47 5.55 -34.87
N LEU A 124 -21.36 5.07 -35.45
CA LEU A 124 -21.38 4.09 -36.52
C LEU A 124 -21.55 2.68 -35.91
N GLU A 125 -22.02 1.73 -36.73
CA GLU A 125 -22.22 0.35 -36.32
C GLU A 125 -20.95 -0.30 -35.71
N SER A 126 -19.80 0.00 -36.28
CA SER A 126 -18.52 -0.47 -35.76
C SER A 126 -18.16 0.07 -34.34
N GLN A 127 -18.79 1.18 -33.92
CA GLN A 127 -18.59 1.83 -32.64
C GLN A 127 -19.62 1.36 -31.59
N MET A 128 -20.74 0.81 -32.02
CA MET A 128 -21.76 0.27 -31.12
C MET A 128 -21.21 -0.84 -30.23
N ARG A 129 -20.26 -1.63 -30.70
CA ARG A 129 -19.60 -2.66 -29.89
C ARG A 129 -18.83 -2.06 -28.71
N ILE A 130 -18.11 -0.94 -28.93
CA ILE A 130 -17.39 -0.21 -27.88
C ILE A 130 -18.42 0.37 -26.89
N TYR A 131 -19.49 0.96 -27.39
CA TYR A 131 -20.59 1.48 -26.56
C TYR A 131 -21.17 0.43 -25.63
N TYR A 132 -21.54 -0.75 -26.13
CA TYR A 132 -22.08 -1.82 -25.27
C TYR A 132 -21.06 -2.30 -24.23
N ARG A 133 -19.79 -2.40 -24.56
CA ARG A 133 -18.74 -2.73 -23.59
C ARG A 133 -18.58 -1.66 -22.50
N LEU A 134 -18.65 -0.39 -22.88
CA LEU A 134 -18.63 0.72 -21.92
C LEU A 134 -19.83 0.66 -20.97
N ILE A 135 -21.03 0.41 -21.48
CA ILE A 135 -22.23 0.27 -20.64
C ILE A 135 -22.09 -0.91 -19.67
N THR A 136 -21.59 -2.05 -20.12
CA THR A 136 -21.33 -3.21 -19.26
C THR A 136 -20.34 -2.88 -18.14
N LEU A 137 -19.25 -2.24 -18.47
CA LEU A 137 -18.23 -1.78 -17.49
C LEU A 137 -18.83 -0.80 -16.48
N MET A 138 -19.59 0.19 -16.97
CA MET A 138 -20.21 1.18 -16.09
C MET A 138 -21.23 0.57 -15.14
N THR A 139 -21.99 -0.41 -15.60
CA THR A 139 -22.93 -1.13 -14.74
C THR A 139 -22.20 -1.90 -13.63
N ALA A 140 -21.07 -2.54 -13.96
CA ALA A 140 -20.24 -3.22 -12.97
C ALA A 140 -19.64 -2.22 -11.95
N PHE A 141 -19.15 -1.05 -12.42
CA PHE A 141 -18.65 -0.01 -11.53
C PHE A 141 -19.74 0.59 -10.65
N ALA A 142 -20.93 0.84 -11.21
CA ALA A 142 -22.05 1.37 -10.45
C ALA A 142 -22.42 0.44 -9.30
N LYS A 143 -22.48 -0.87 -9.55
CA LYS A 143 -22.75 -1.87 -8.52
C LYS A 143 -21.67 -1.87 -7.44
N ALA A 144 -20.39 -1.97 -7.82
CA ALA A 144 -19.28 -1.97 -6.87
C ALA A 144 -19.18 -0.64 -6.09
N GLY A 145 -19.46 0.49 -6.76
CA GLY A 145 -19.46 1.80 -6.15
C GLY A 145 -20.58 2.02 -5.14
N ILE A 146 -21.78 1.49 -5.43
CA ILE A 146 -22.93 1.54 -4.51
C ILE A 146 -22.61 0.71 -3.27
N ASP A 147 -22.11 -0.51 -3.42
CA ASP A 147 -21.73 -1.37 -2.30
C ASP A 147 -20.67 -0.68 -1.42
N ALA A 148 -19.60 -0.15 -2.04
CA ALA A 148 -18.55 0.55 -1.31
C ALA A 148 -19.04 1.82 -0.59
N MET A 149 -19.95 2.58 -1.21
CA MET A 149 -20.54 3.77 -0.62
C MET A 149 -21.47 3.43 0.56
N VAL A 150 -22.25 2.36 0.45
CA VAL A 150 -23.08 1.88 1.56
C VAL A 150 -22.21 1.41 2.71
N ASP A 151 -21.16 0.64 2.42
CA ASP A 151 -20.22 0.17 3.44
C ASP A 151 -19.51 1.34 4.17
N GLU A 152 -19.17 2.40 3.45
CA GLU A 152 -18.56 3.60 4.02
C GLU A 152 -19.54 4.37 4.92
N ILE A 153 -20.77 4.63 4.42
CA ILE A 153 -21.79 5.39 5.17
C ILE A 153 -22.26 4.63 6.42
N THR A 154 -22.34 3.31 6.34
CA THR A 154 -22.77 2.47 7.47
C THR A 154 -21.64 2.15 8.46
N GLY A 155 -20.39 2.44 8.12
CA GLY A 155 -19.23 2.02 8.91
C GLY A 155 -18.90 0.53 8.79
N TYR A 156 -19.56 -0.21 7.92
CA TYR A 156 -19.37 -1.65 7.77
C TYR A 156 -17.94 -2.04 7.36
N GLN A 157 -17.25 -1.18 6.61
CA GLN A 157 -15.83 -1.39 6.29
C GLN A 157 -14.94 -1.39 7.53
N ASP A 158 -15.23 -0.54 8.51
CA ASP A 158 -14.50 -0.50 9.77
C ASP A 158 -14.76 -1.76 10.60
N ASP A 159 -15.97 -2.28 10.58
CA ASP A 159 -16.34 -3.54 11.25
C ASP A 159 -15.60 -4.73 10.61
N ILE A 160 -15.58 -4.85 9.27
CA ILE A 160 -14.80 -5.88 8.55
C ILE A 160 -13.31 -5.79 8.90
N ARG A 161 -12.76 -4.58 8.93
CA ARG A 161 -11.36 -4.35 9.27
C ARG A 161 -11.07 -4.74 10.72
N ASN A 162 -11.95 -4.36 11.64
CA ASN A 162 -11.84 -4.71 13.05
C ASN A 162 -11.96 -6.22 13.25
N ASP A 163 -12.88 -6.88 12.58
CA ASP A 163 -13.04 -8.35 12.65
C ASP A 163 -11.81 -9.10 12.16
N LYS A 164 -11.20 -8.66 11.04
CA LYS A 164 -9.93 -9.20 10.54
C LYS A 164 -8.80 -9.01 11.55
N ILE A 165 -8.71 -7.83 12.17
CA ILE A 165 -7.73 -7.55 13.21
C ILE A 165 -7.97 -8.44 14.43
N GLN A 166 -9.21 -8.60 14.88
CA GLN A 166 -9.55 -9.47 16.02
C GLN A 166 -9.23 -10.95 15.74
N LYS A 167 -9.53 -11.46 14.54
CA LYS A 167 -9.16 -12.81 14.13
C LYS A 167 -7.64 -13.01 14.15
N MET A 168 -6.89 -12.03 13.64
CA MET A 168 -5.43 -12.07 13.70
C MET A 168 -4.92 -12.03 15.14
N LEU A 169 -5.46 -11.14 15.99
CA LEU A 169 -5.05 -11.05 17.39
C LEU A 169 -5.28 -12.36 18.14
N LYS A 170 -6.38 -13.06 17.90
CA LYS A 170 -6.65 -14.39 18.48
C LYS A 170 -5.62 -15.44 18.08
N LEU A 171 -5.05 -15.35 16.88
CA LEU A 171 -3.96 -16.24 16.45
C LEU A 171 -2.64 -15.93 17.18
N TYR A 172 -2.35 -14.66 17.45
CA TYR A 172 -1.09 -14.22 18.03
C TYR A 172 -1.04 -14.26 19.54
N ILE A 173 -2.16 -14.03 20.21
CA ILE A 173 -2.22 -13.83 21.66
C ILE A 173 -2.85 -15.04 22.33
N SER A 174 -2.14 -15.64 23.28
CA SER A 174 -2.65 -16.73 24.11
C SER A 174 -3.71 -16.20 25.09
N GLU A 175 -4.68 -17.01 25.46
CA GLU A 175 -5.63 -16.68 26.54
C GLU A 175 -4.94 -16.63 27.90
N GLU A 176 -4.01 -17.57 28.15
CA GLU A 176 -3.19 -17.65 29.35
C GLU A 176 -1.74 -17.23 29.07
N PHE A 177 -0.99 -16.82 30.08
CA PHE A 177 0.43 -16.57 29.95
C PHE A 177 1.19 -17.91 29.89
N LEU A 178 2.08 -18.03 28.90
CA LEU A 178 2.99 -19.15 28.79
C LEU A 178 4.00 -19.15 29.94
N GLU A 179 4.50 -20.32 30.29
CA GLU A 179 5.65 -20.43 31.18
C GLU A 179 6.84 -19.63 30.63
N TRP A 180 7.65 -19.12 31.55
CA TRP A 180 8.82 -18.34 31.12
C TRP A 180 9.82 -19.23 30.40
N THR A 181 10.16 -18.87 29.18
CA THR A 181 11.24 -19.49 28.39
C THR A 181 12.17 -18.41 27.86
N LYS A 182 13.46 -18.73 27.67
CA LYS A 182 14.43 -17.79 27.09
C LYS A 182 14.26 -17.75 25.58
N ILE A 183 13.41 -16.84 25.10
CA ILE A 183 13.16 -16.68 23.65
C ILE A 183 14.23 -15.81 22.98
N PHE A 184 14.75 -14.78 23.69
CA PHE A 184 15.79 -13.92 23.16
C PHE A 184 17.17 -14.55 23.35
N PRO A 185 17.88 -14.96 22.27
CA PRO A 185 19.21 -15.53 22.37
C PRO A 185 20.22 -14.49 22.83
N GLU A 186 21.32 -14.92 23.43
CA GLU A 186 22.42 -14.01 23.89
C GLU A 186 22.98 -13.19 22.75
N GLU A 187 23.08 -13.80 21.57
CA GLU A 187 23.57 -13.18 20.36
C GLU A 187 22.78 -11.92 19.96
N PHE A 188 21.48 -11.86 20.23
CA PHE A 188 20.66 -10.66 20.01
C PHE A 188 21.21 -9.47 20.80
N TYR A 189 21.56 -9.66 22.05
CA TYR A 189 22.12 -8.63 22.90
C TYR A 189 23.57 -8.29 22.55
N GLU A 190 24.38 -9.30 22.21
CA GLU A 190 25.75 -9.12 21.72
C GLU A 190 25.80 -8.20 20.50
N GLN A 191 24.88 -8.40 19.55
CA GLN A 191 24.81 -7.57 18.36
C GLN A 191 24.37 -6.13 18.67
N ILE A 192 23.44 -5.92 19.61
CA ILE A 192 23.06 -4.57 20.06
C ILE A 192 24.29 -3.87 20.65
N PHE A 193 25.03 -4.54 21.55
CA PHE A 193 26.23 -3.98 22.18
C PHE A 193 27.30 -3.64 21.14
N ARG A 194 27.54 -4.53 20.17
CA ARG A 194 28.46 -4.31 19.06
C ARG A 194 28.10 -3.07 18.25
N LEU A 195 26.87 -2.97 17.80
CA LEU A 195 26.41 -1.86 16.95
C LEU A 195 26.35 -0.52 17.69
N LYS A 196 26.08 -0.55 19.00
CA LYS A 196 26.08 0.63 19.87
C LYS A 196 27.47 0.99 20.42
N LYS A 197 28.49 0.16 20.14
CA LYS A 197 29.87 0.35 20.63
C LYS A 197 29.95 0.40 22.17
N TRP A 198 29.11 -0.40 22.87
CA TRP A 198 29.08 -0.43 24.34
C TRP A 198 30.11 -1.38 24.98
N GLY A 199 31.04 -1.90 24.21
CA GLY A 199 31.99 -2.94 24.65
C GLY A 199 31.45 -4.35 24.55
N SER A 200 32.10 -5.30 25.22
CA SER A 200 31.69 -6.72 25.18
C SER A 200 30.44 -6.95 26.04
N PHE A 201 29.51 -7.70 25.53
CA PHE A 201 28.38 -8.22 26.28
C PHE A 201 28.85 -9.36 27.19
N GLN A 202 28.75 -9.21 28.51
CA GLN A 202 29.12 -10.25 29.48
C GLN A 202 27.87 -11.09 29.83
N LYS A 203 27.97 -12.41 29.70
CA LYS A 203 26.83 -13.34 29.74
C LYS A 203 26.17 -13.53 31.11
N ALA A 204 26.83 -13.30 32.20
CA ALA A 204 26.31 -13.60 33.53
C ALA A 204 26.36 -12.39 34.48
N GLY A 205 25.22 -12.04 35.06
CA GLY A 205 25.13 -11.05 36.18
C GLY A 205 25.19 -9.58 35.80
N GLN A 206 25.41 -9.22 34.54
CA GLN A 206 25.43 -7.84 34.11
C GLN A 206 23.98 -7.27 34.05
N LYS A 207 23.74 -6.17 34.78
CA LYS A 207 22.49 -5.44 34.64
C LYS A 207 22.42 -4.82 33.24
N MET A 208 21.43 -5.27 32.46
CA MET A 208 21.14 -4.68 31.16
C MET A 208 20.80 -3.20 31.30
N PRO A 209 21.38 -2.32 30.45
CA PRO A 209 20.92 -0.94 30.40
C PRO A 209 19.41 -0.89 30.10
N GLN A 210 18.69 -0.03 30.82
CA GLN A 210 17.23 0.10 30.66
C GLN A 210 16.82 0.41 29.20
N VAL A 211 17.66 1.12 28.48
CA VAL A 211 17.45 1.48 27.07
C VAL A 211 17.35 0.24 26.14
N VAL A 212 17.93 -0.92 26.52
CA VAL A 212 17.81 -2.16 25.75
C VAL A 212 16.34 -2.59 25.60
N GLY A 213 15.53 -2.35 26.63
CA GLY A 213 14.10 -2.62 26.57
C GLY A 213 13.39 -1.76 25.54
N PHE A 214 13.77 -0.49 25.37
CA PHE A 214 13.24 0.39 24.32
C PHE A 214 13.65 -0.10 22.94
N TYR A 215 14.93 -0.48 22.75
CA TYR A 215 15.37 -1.05 21.48
C TYR A 215 14.65 -2.36 21.15
N THR A 216 14.50 -3.25 22.12
CA THR A 216 13.76 -4.50 21.92
C THR A 216 12.31 -4.24 21.49
N ASN A 217 11.63 -3.27 22.09
CA ASN A 217 10.30 -2.89 21.67
C ASN A 217 10.30 -2.36 20.22
N ASP A 218 11.18 -1.45 19.88
CA ASP A 218 11.28 -0.82 18.56
C ASP A 218 11.65 -1.81 17.45
N ILE A 219 12.73 -2.59 17.64
CA ILE A 219 13.27 -3.44 16.57
C ILE A 219 12.59 -4.80 16.48
N VAL A 220 11.83 -5.21 17.50
CA VAL A 220 11.14 -6.51 17.53
C VAL A 220 9.64 -6.34 17.63
N TYR A 221 9.12 -5.87 18.78
CA TYR A 221 7.67 -5.91 19.03
C TYR A 221 6.85 -4.94 18.19
N GLU A 222 7.37 -3.74 17.87
CA GLU A 222 6.70 -2.77 16.99
C GLU A 222 6.70 -3.19 15.51
N ARG A 223 7.42 -4.26 15.18
CA ARG A 223 7.46 -4.87 13.85
C ARG A 223 6.56 -6.11 13.72
N LEU A 224 5.95 -6.55 14.82
CA LEU A 224 4.88 -7.55 14.78
C LEU A 224 3.61 -6.95 14.16
N PRO A 225 2.68 -7.78 13.67
CA PRO A 225 1.45 -7.27 13.06
C PRO A 225 0.70 -6.26 13.91
N ASP A 226 -0.10 -5.41 13.23
CA ASP A 226 -0.80 -4.28 13.84
C ASP A 226 -1.54 -4.67 15.12
N LYS A 227 -1.44 -3.81 16.13
CA LYS A 227 -2.09 -3.96 17.46
C LYS A 227 -1.59 -5.12 18.34
N VAL A 228 -0.74 -6.05 17.86
CA VAL A 228 -0.23 -7.15 18.70
C VAL A 228 0.50 -6.61 19.94
N LEU A 229 1.44 -5.67 19.76
CA LEU A 229 2.16 -5.07 20.89
C LEU A 229 1.21 -4.34 21.86
N VAL A 230 0.21 -3.63 21.32
CA VAL A 230 -0.76 -2.88 22.13
C VAL A 230 -1.55 -3.85 23.01
N GLU A 231 -2.05 -4.94 22.44
CA GLU A 231 -2.82 -5.94 23.20
C GLU A 231 -1.94 -6.70 24.19
N LEU A 232 -0.69 -7.03 23.85
CA LEU A 232 0.26 -7.61 24.80
C LEU A 232 0.52 -6.67 26.00
N LYS A 233 0.70 -5.35 25.73
CA LYS A 233 0.88 -4.36 26.80
C LYS A 233 -0.34 -4.20 27.69
N LYS A 234 -1.56 -4.32 27.14
CA LYS A 234 -2.82 -4.30 27.92
C LYS A 234 -2.95 -5.55 28.82
N LYS A 235 -2.57 -6.71 28.27
CA LYS A 235 -2.68 -7.99 28.97
C LYS A 235 -1.70 -8.10 30.13
N VAL A 236 -0.47 -7.60 29.98
CA VAL A 236 0.58 -7.69 31.00
C VAL A 236 0.30 -6.69 32.12
N ARG A 237 0.06 -7.21 33.33
CA ARG A 237 -0.09 -6.38 34.53
C ARG A 237 1.25 -5.75 34.92
N LYS A 238 1.19 -4.52 35.42
CA LYS A 238 2.36 -3.81 35.95
C LYS A 238 2.38 -3.93 37.48
N SER A 239 3.59 -3.99 38.06
CA SER A 239 3.81 -3.86 39.50
C SER A 239 3.60 -2.41 39.92
N GLU A 240 3.52 -2.17 41.24
CA GLU A 240 3.42 -0.82 41.84
C GLU A 240 4.54 0.11 41.35
N ASN A 241 5.73 -0.44 41.02
CA ASN A 241 6.88 0.28 40.49
C ASN A 241 6.86 0.44 38.97
N GLY A 242 5.74 0.13 38.28
CA GLY A 242 5.54 0.28 36.83
C GLY A 242 6.23 -0.77 35.97
N ASN A 243 6.89 -1.78 36.56
CA ASN A 243 7.52 -2.87 35.81
C ASN A 243 6.52 -3.95 35.43
N ASN A 244 6.72 -4.58 34.27
CA ASN A 244 5.89 -5.71 33.85
C ASN A 244 6.11 -6.92 34.78
N LEU A 245 5.03 -7.51 35.30
CA LEU A 245 5.09 -8.71 36.12
C LEU A 245 5.53 -9.95 35.36
N VAL A 246 5.19 -10.01 34.07
CA VAL A 246 5.59 -11.06 33.11
C VAL A 246 6.18 -10.43 31.86
N LYS A 247 6.98 -11.20 31.11
CA LYS A 247 7.55 -10.71 29.85
C LYS A 247 6.50 -10.70 28.74
N LEU A 248 6.56 -9.73 27.82
CA LEU A 248 5.57 -9.58 26.73
C LEU A 248 5.40 -10.85 25.89
N HIS A 249 6.48 -11.58 25.61
CA HIS A 249 6.42 -12.81 24.82
C HIS A 249 5.60 -13.93 25.47
N GLN A 250 5.47 -13.94 26.81
CA GLN A 250 4.64 -14.94 27.50
C GLN A 250 3.15 -14.78 27.19
N GLY A 251 2.71 -13.63 26.71
CA GLY A 251 1.35 -13.38 26.25
C GLY A 251 1.08 -13.81 24.80
N LEU A 252 2.09 -14.29 24.08
CA LEU A 252 1.94 -14.78 22.70
C LEU A 252 1.42 -16.23 22.72
N SER A 253 0.69 -16.62 21.65
CA SER A 253 0.27 -18.00 21.44
C SER A 253 1.48 -18.89 21.11
N LYS A 254 1.50 -20.12 21.63
CA LYS A 254 2.57 -21.08 21.44
C LYS A 254 2.72 -21.48 19.96
N ASP A 255 1.59 -21.74 19.32
CA ASP A 255 1.56 -22.34 17.99
C ASP A 255 1.82 -21.35 16.86
N TYR A 256 1.61 -20.06 17.09
CA TYR A 256 1.76 -19.06 16.06
C TYR A 256 2.59 -17.83 16.50
N GLY A 257 2.22 -17.18 17.59
CA GLY A 257 2.83 -15.94 18.05
C GLY A 257 4.31 -16.11 18.42
N VAL A 258 4.65 -17.14 19.17
CA VAL A 258 6.04 -17.46 19.57
C VAL A 258 6.87 -17.83 18.34
N LEU A 259 6.37 -18.72 17.48
CA LEU A 259 7.08 -19.13 16.27
C LEU A 259 7.36 -17.96 15.33
N HIS A 260 6.40 -17.06 15.20
CA HIS A 260 6.60 -15.85 14.39
C HIS A 260 7.63 -14.91 15.01
N LEU A 261 7.61 -14.72 16.34
CA LEU A 261 8.61 -13.94 17.06
C LEU A 261 10.02 -14.52 16.87
N GLU A 262 10.20 -15.84 16.99
CA GLU A 262 11.49 -16.50 16.79
C GLU A 262 12.03 -16.30 15.38
N ARG A 263 11.20 -16.48 14.36
CA ARG A 263 11.58 -16.22 12.95
C ARG A 263 11.98 -14.77 12.74
N HIS A 264 11.23 -13.85 13.33
CA HIS A 264 11.55 -12.42 13.25
C HIS A 264 12.89 -12.12 13.95
N LEU A 265 13.16 -12.70 15.12
CA LEU A 265 14.42 -12.54 15.83
C LEU A 265 15.63 -13.04 15.03
N ILE A 266 15.49 -14.19 14.36
CA ILE A 266 16.54 -14.73 13.47
C ILE A 266 16.86 -13.71 12.37
N ALA A 267 15.83 -13.15 11.73
CA ALA A 267 16.01 -12.14 10.68
C ALA A 267 16.63 -10.85 11.20
N VAL A 268 16.20 -10.36 12.37
CA VAL A 268 16.76 -9.15 13.02
C VAL A 268 18.24 -9.36 13.34
N ILE A 269 18.60 -10.52 13.91
CA ILE A 269 20.01 -10.85 14.22
C ILE A 269 20.84 -10.90 12.94
N ALA A 270 20.33 -11.50 11.86
CA ALA A 270 21.02 -11.56 10.58
C ALA A 270 21.26 -10.15 10.00
N LEU A 271 20.26 -9.27 10.06
CA LEU A 271 20.40 -7.87 9.64
C LEU A 271 21.41 -7.10 10.52
N MET A 272 21.39 -7.31 11.83
CA MET A 272 22.38 -6.72 12.72
C MET A 272 23.80 -7.18 12.36
N LYS A 273 24.01 -8.48 12.11
CA LYS A 273 25.33 -9.02 11.70
C LYS A 273 25.83 -8.41 10.39
N ALA A 274 24.95 -8.25 9.42
CA ALA A 274 25.28 -7.65 8.13
C ALA A 274 25.56 -6.15 8.19
N SER A 275 25.20 -5.49 9.30
CA SER A 275 25.32 -4.03 9.44
C SER A 275 26.60 -3.62 10.12
N THR A 276 27.20 -2.51 9.66
CA THR A 276 28.44 -1.93 10.19
C THR A 276 28.21 -0.98 11.36
N CYS A 277 27.03 -0.34 11.41
CA CYS A 277 26.63 0.58 12.47
C CYS A 277 25.12 0.48 12.74
N TRP A 278 24.66 1.10 13.83
CA TRP A 278 23.25 1.07 14.25
C TRP A 278 22.33 1.73 13.25
N GLU A 279 22.73 2.82 12.64
CA GLU A 279 21.96 3.59 11.66
C GLU A 279 21.73 2.77 10.39
N HIS A 280 22.79 2.12 9.88
CA HIS A 280 22.70 1.21 8.73
C HIS A 280 21.77 0.01 9.02
N PHE A 281 21.86 -0.54 10.23
CA PHE A 281 20.95 -1.61 10.66
C PHE A 281 19.47 -1.15 10.64
N LEU A 282 19.19 0.02 11.23
CA LEU A 282 17.82 0.54 11.25
C LEU A 282 17.27 0.80 9.84
N GLU A 283 18.11 1.32 8.94
CA GLU A 283 17.73 1.53 7.54
C GLU A 283 17.35 0.21 6.84
N MET A 284 18.17 -0.84 7.00
CA MET A 284 17.89 -2.16 6.45
C MET A 284 16.64 -2.78 7.08
N LEU A 285 16.49 -2.65 8.39
CA LEU A 285 15.33 -3.15 9.12
C LEU A 285 14.04 -2.44 8.66
N ASP A 286 14.05 -1.13 8.49
CA ASP A 286 12.91 -0.35 8.02
C ASP A 286 12.50 -0.66 6.58
N LYS A 287 13.45 -1.06 5.74
CA LYS A 287 13.17 -1.54 4.37
C LYS A 287 12.52 -2.92 4.37
N THR A 288 12.94 -3.80 5.29
CA THR A 288 12.53 -5.21 5.32
C THR A 288 11.28 -5.43 6.19
N TYR A 289 11.25 -4.83 7.37
CA TYR A 289 10.20 -4.94 8.38
C TYR A 289 9.75 -3.55 8.83
N LYS A 290 8.73 -3.02 8.20
CA LYS A 290 8.17 -1.70 8.55
C LYS A 290 7.49 -1.74 9.92
N ARG A 291 7.54 -0.63 10.66
CA ARG A 291 6.74 -0.47 11.87
C ARG A 291 5.27 -0.40 11.52
N PHE A 292 4.44 -1.16 12.21
CA PHE A 292 2.99 -1.05 12.08
C PHE A 292 2.49 0.16 12.88
N GLY A 293 1.63 0.99 12.24
CA GLY A 293 0.96 2.11 12.92
C GLY A 293 1.60 3.49 12.76
N GLN A 294 2.80 3.61 12.18
CA GLN A 294 3.31 4.92 11.75
C GLN A 294 2.91 5.19 10.30
N ARG A 295 1.97 6.11 10.10
CA ARG A 295 1.71 6.71 8.78
C ARG A 295 3.00 7.38 8.32
N SER A 296 3.31 7.24 7.02
CA SER A 296 4.49 7.82 6.37
C SER A 296 4.64 9.34 6.51
N GLU A 297 3.65 10.01 7.07
CA GLU A 297 3.60 11.47 7.26
C GLU A 297 4.31 11.97 8.54
N GLU A 298 4.38 11.16 9.62
CA GLU A 298 5.03 11.61 10.87
C GLU A 298 6.56 11.62 10.82
N ARG A 299 7.17 10.99 9.81
CA ARG A 299 8.65 11.00 9.63
C ARG A 299 9.22 12.32 9.14
N ARG A 300 8.40 13.27 8.65
CA ARG A 300 8.89 14.56 8.14
C ARG A 300 8.99 15.65 9.21
N VAL A 301 8.27 15.52 10.31
CA VAL A 301 8.22 16.58 11.35
C VAL A 301 9.32 16.46 12.40
N GLY A 302 10.00 15.33 12.53
CA GLY A 302 11.02 15.10 13.56
C GLY A 302 12.46 15.52 13.22
N LYS A 303 12.72 16.11 12.06
CA LYS A 303 14.08 16.50 11.62
C LYS A 303 14.37 17.99 11.60
N GLU A 304 13.45 18.84 12.04
CA GLU A 304 13.64 20.30 12.04
C GLU A 304 13.79 20.92 13.44
N CYS A 305 13.98 20.11 14.48
CA CYS A 305 14.33 20.61 15.82
C CYS A 305 15.51 19.81 16.38
N LEU A 306 16.71 20.17 15.99
CA LEU A 306 17.93 20.18 16.82
C LEU A 306 19.08 20.76 15.98
#